data_490df2680da9b3a37a71a98bf3ed120a
#
_entry.id   490df2680da9b3a37a71a98bf3ed120a
#
_cell.length_a   1.000
_cell.length_b   1.000
_cell.length_c   1.000
_cell.angle_alpha   90.00
_cell.angle_beta   90.00
_cell.angle_gamma   90.00
#
_symmetry.space_group_name_H-M   'P 1'
#
loop_
_entity.id
_entity.type
_entity.pdbx_description
1 polymer ?
#
loop_
_entity_poly.entity_id
_entity_poly.type
_entity_poly.pdbx_seq_one_letter_code
_entity_poly.pdbx_strand_id
1 'polypeptide(L)'
;MRWVRFIFLGMVLVVLPLSLYAAQTATITVTVTVRYISVAVSPNTYDFGFVDPATYTTATSDIDVTNDGNDTEDFKLQITTGPAAWTVEETSANPGAEEYKLLALFNSVAPGDIYVGDAPAEGTDDIIFESAQKNCDATNFSGDQDGDNVPSSGTINLWFRFGAPSSTTATNQQSIVVTVSAYKSTEF
;
A
#
# COMPACT_ATOMS: atom_id res chain seq x y z
N MET A 1 -17.61 50.74 97.76
CA MET A 1 -18.03 50.96 96.36
C MET A 1 -16.82 50.81 95.43
N ARG A 2 -16.79 49.74 94.68
CA ARG A 2 -15.67 49.41 93.82
C ARG A 2 -16.06 49.59 92.38
N TRP A 3 -15.41 50.49 91.65
CA TRP A 3 -15.58 50.74 90.22
C TRP A 3 -14.85 49.70 89.43
N VAL A 4 -15.54 48.94 88.64
CA VAL A 4 -14.94 48.01 87.67
C VAL A 4 -14.84 48.74 86.33
N ARG A 5 -13.57 48.97 85.88
CA ARG A 5 -13.25 49.52 84.55
C ARG A 5 -13.22 48.39 83.55
N PHE A 6 -14.16 48.39 82.63
CA PHE A 6 -14.08 47.55 81.45
C PHE A 6 -13.15 48.17 80.38
N ILE A 7 -12.07 47.49 80.12
CA ILE A 7 -11.17 47.84 79.02
C ILE A 7 -11.70 47.12 77.80
N PHE A 8 -12.25 47.85 76.81
CA PHE A 8 -12.57 47.28 75.48
C PHE A 8 -11.28 47.24 74.67
N LEU A 9 -10.74 46.02 74.45
CA LEU A 9 -9.63 45.74 73.55
C LEU A 9 -10.20 45.62 72.14
N GLY A 10 -10.13 46.72 71.36
CA GLY A 10 -10.50 46.70 69.93
C GLY A 10 -9.54 45.87 69.12
N MET A 11 -9.94 44.69 68.71
CA MET A 11 -9.18 43.85 67.78
C MET A 11 -9.37 44.38 66.36
N VAL A 12 -8.40 45.15 65.89
CA VAL A 12 -8.34 45.59 64.47
C VAL A 12 -7.98 44.38 63.61
N LEU A 13 -8.97 43.81 62.93
CA LEU A 13 -8.79 42.77 61.94
C LEU A 13 -8.23 43.43 60.64
N VAL A 14 -6.94 43.36 60.43
CA VAL A 14 -6.31 43.78 59.16
C VAL A 14 -6.61 42.74 58.09
N VAL A 15 -7.61 42.99 57.25
CA VAL A 15 -7.88 42.21 56.06
C VAL A 15 -6.85 42.58 55.01
N LEU A 16 -5.78 41.80 54.91
CA LEU A 16 -4.84 41.91 53.82
C LEU A 16 -5.55 41.44 52.53
N PRO A 17 -5.61 42.28 51.47
CA PRO A 17 -6.09 41.82 50.18
C PRO A 17 -5.15 40.76 49.64
N LEU A 18 -5.53 39.52 49.66
CA LEU A 18 -4.89 38.45 48.90
C LEU A 18 -5.12 38.77 47.42
N SER A 19 -4.14 39.42 46.80
CA SER A 19 -4.13 39.63 45.36
C SER A 19 -3.98 38.25 44.71
N LEU A 20 -5.10 37.65 44.33
CA LEU A 20 -5.14 36.45 43.47
C LEU A 20 -4.60 36.90 42.09
N TYR A 21 -3.30 36.73 41.89
CA TYR A 21 -2.71 36.87 40.56
C TYR A 21 -3.20 35.72 39.70
N ALA A 22 -4.29 35.95 38.97
CA ALA A 22 -4.63 35.07 37.87
C ALA A 22 -3.53 35.12 36.84
N ALA A 23 -3.10 33.98 36.35
CA ALA A 23 -2.08 33.94 35.27
C ALA A 23 -2.60 34.73 34.09
N GLN A 24 -1.84 35.76 33.71
CA GLN A 24 -2.18 36.65 32.60
C GLN A 24 -1.95 35.98 31.22
N THR A 25 -1.31 34.81 31.23
CA THR A 25 -0.99 34.06 30.01
C THR A 25 -1.47 32.62 30.13
N ALA A 26 -2.04 32.12 29.06
CA ALA A 26 -2.36 30.72 28.88
C ALA A 26 -1.69 30.23 27.59
N THR A 27 -1.22 28.98 27.58
CA THR A 27 -0.62 28.35 26.41
C THR A 27 -1.59 27.34 25.82
N ILE A 28 -1.68 27.33 24.48
CA ILE A 28 -2.41 26.33 23.72
C ILE A 28 -1.35 25.56 22.91
N THR A 29 -1.32 24.24 23.07
CA THR A 29 -0.50 23.37 22.22
C THR A 29 -1.36 22.96 21.02
N VAL A 30 -0.89 23.32 19.82
CA VAL A 30 -1.49 22.89 18.55
C VAL A 30 -0.61 21.81 17.98
N THR A 31 -1.17 20.62 17.73
CA THR A 31 -0.48 19.51 17.06
C THR A 31 -1.11 19.28 15.69
N VAL A 32 -0.27 19.04 14.70
CA VAL A 32 -0.67 18.70 13.33
C VAL A 32 0.16 17.52 12.88
N THR A 33 -0.52 16.51 12.31
CA THR A 33 0.15 15.41 11.61
C THR A 33 -0.16 15.56 10.12
N VAL A 34 0.89 15.66 9.31
CA VAL A 34 0.75 15.70 7.85
C VAL A 34 0.66 14.26 7.34
N ARG A 35 -0.37 13.98 6.53
CA ARG A 35 -0.50 12.68 5.86
C ARG A 35 0.58 12.54 4.79
N TYR A 36 1.17 11.36 4.74
CA TYR A 36 2.17 10.96 3.78
C TYR A 36 1.80 9.58 3.21
N ILE A 37 1.63 9.50 1.89
CA ILE A 37 1.30 8.28 1.13
C ILE A 37 2.55 7.86 0.38
N SER A 38 2.99 6.61 0.57
CA SER A 38 4.21 6.09 -0.06
C SER A 38 4.25 4.57 -0.05
N VAL A 39 4.79 3.98 -1.11
CA VAL A 39 4.99 2.54 -1.22
C VAL A 39 6.43 2.21 -1.55
N ALA A 40 6.98 1.20 -0.89
CA ALA A 40 8.27 0.61 -1.18
C ALA A 40 8.11 -0.83 -1.68
N VAL A 41 9.01 -1.27 -2.56
CA VAL A 41 9.06 -2.65 -3.05
C VAL A 41 10.47 -3.23 -2.87
N SER A 42 10.55 -4.50 -2.44
CA SER A 42 11.84 -5.18 -2.24
C SER A 42 11.72 -6.70 -2.43
N PRO A 43 12.53 -7.34 -3.28
CA PRO A 43 13.43 -6.72 -4.24
C PRO A 43 12.67 -5.93 -5.33
N ASN A 44 13.33 -4.98 -6.00
CA ASN A 44 12.73 -4.21 -7.09
C ASN A 44 12.97 -4.83 -8.48
N THR A 45 13.45 -6.06 -8.53
CA THR A 45 13.67 -6.82 -9.77
C THR A 45 13.35 -8.29 -9.53
N TYR A 46 12.78 -8.92 -10.54
CA TYR A 46 12.58 -10.36 -10.61
C TYR A 46 12.98 -10.87 -11.97
N ASP A 47 13.72 -11.99 -12.06
CA ASP A 47 14.15 -12.63 -13.31
C ASP A 47 13.53 -14.03 -13.39
N PHE A 48 12.69 -14.25 -14.40
CA PHE A 48 12.14 -15.59 -14.69
C PHE A 48 13.14 -16.53 -15.34
N GLY A 49 14.30 -16.02 -15.79
CA GLY A 49 15.28 -16.80 -16.53
C GLY A 49 14.78 -17.20 -17.92
N PHE A 50 15.12 -18.43 -18.34
CA PHE A 50 14.64 -18.99 -19.60
C PHE A 50 13.26 -19.58 -19.42
N VAL A 51 12.32 -19.17 -20.26
CA VAL A 51 10.95 -19.67 -20.30
C VAL A 51 10.66 -20.25 -21.66
N ASP A 52 10.06 -21.44 -21.69
CA ASP A 52 9.68 -22.09 -22.93
C ASP A 52 8.46 -21.41 -23.59
N PRO A 53 8.39 -21.31 -24.92
CA PRO A 53 7.23 -20.78 -25.63
C PRO A 53 5.92 -21.48 -25.24
N ALA A 54 4.82 -20.76 -25.24
CA ALA A 54 3.49 -21.24 -24.91
C ALA A 54 3.36 -21.87 -23.50
N THR A 55 4.22 -21.47 -22.56
CA THR A 55 4.17 -21.96 -21.17
C THR A 55 3.91 -20.82 -20.19
N TYR A 56 3.39 -21.18 -19.03
CA TYR A 56 3.31 -20.31 -17.87
C TYR A 56 4.36 -20.68 -16.84
N THR A 57 5.03 -19.68 -16.28
CA THR A 57 6.05 -19.85 -15.23
C THR A 57 5.72 -18.99 -14.05
N THR A 58 5.54 -19.61 -12.88
CA THR A 58 5.29 -18.89 -11.62
C THR A 58 6.60 -18.48 -10.97
N ALA A 59 6.63 -17.29 -10.38
CA ALA A 59 7.76 -16.82 -9.60
C ALA A 59 8.09 -17.77 -8.43
N THR A 60 9.37 -17.93 -8.13
CA THR A 60 9.88 -18.78 -7.04
C THR A 60 10.12 -18.01 -5.75
N SER A 61 10.03 -16.69 -5.79
CA SER A 61 10.09 -15.78 -4.66
C SER A 61 9.14 -14.62 -4.88
N ASP A 62 8.68 -14.05 -3.80
CA ASP A 62 7.83 -12.87 -3.74
C ASP A 62 8.62 -11.56 -3.84
N ILE A 63 7.87 -10.49 -3.94
CA ILE A 63 8.31 -9.12 -3.78
C ILE A 63 7.52 -8.52 -2.63
N ASP A 64 8.20 -8.08 -1.60
CA ASP A 64 7.59 -7.33 -0.50
C ASP A 64 7.09 -5.98 -1.01
N VAL A 65 5.80 -5.71 -0.82
CA VAL A 65 5.18 -4.41 -1.06
C VAL A 65 4.80 -3.83 0.30
N THR A 66 5.45 -2.73 0.66
CA THR A 66 5.32 -2.12 1.99
C THR A 66 4.69 -0.74 1.88
N ASN A 67 3.65 -0.50 2.66
CA ASN A 67 3.18 0.85 2.94
C ASN A 67 4.20 1.53 3.86
N ASP A 68 5.08 2.36 3.31
CA ASP A 68 6.05 3.17 4.07
C ASP A 68 5.57 4.59 4.35
N GLY A 69 4.29 4.86 4.10
CA GLY A 69 3.57 6.05 4.52
C GLY A 69 3.13 6.02 5.98
N ASN A 70 2.37 7.02 6.40
CA ASN A 70 1.89 7.15 7.78
C ASN A 70 0.37 7.03 7.94
N ASP A 71 -0.31 6.59 6.90
CA ASP A 71 -1.77 6.34 6.89
C ASP A 71 -2.05 4.97 6.25
N THR A 72 -3.28 4.51 6.29
CA THR A 72 -3.73 3.31 5.57
C THR A 72 -3.81 3.60 4.08
N GLU A 73 -3.30 2.69 3.26
CA GLU A 73 -3.17 2.83 1.82
C GLU A 73 -3.80 1.67 1.05
N ASP A 74 -4.23 1.96 -0.17
CA ASP A 74 -4.68 1.00 -1.16
C ASP A 74 -3.70 1.02 -2.33
N PHE A 75 -3.39 -0.15 -2.90
CA PHE A 75 -2.43 -0.27 -3.98
C PHE A 75 -3.10 -0.50 -5.33
N LYS A 76 -2.39 -0.11 -6.39
CA LYS A 76 -2.73 -0.42 -7.79
C LYS A 76 -1.51 -0.91 -8.53
N LEU A 77 -1.73 -1.81 -9.47
CA LEU A 77 -0.70 -2.31 -10.38
C LEU A 77 -0.96 -1.85 -11.81
N GLN A 78 0.12 -1.61 -12.54
CA GLN A 78 0.12 -1.36 -13.99
C GLN A 78 1.45 -1.76 -14.60
N ILE A 79 1.43 -2.29 -15.81
CA ILE A 79 2.61 -2.34 -16.68
C ILE A 79 2.81 -0.96 -17.27
N THR A 80 3.88 -0.28 -16.86
CA THR A 80 4.18 1.08 -17.36
C THR A 80 5.15 1.10 -18.52
N THR A 81 5.88 -0.01 -18.73
CA THR A 81 6.70 -0.21 -19.90
C THR A 81 6.70 -1.69 -20.26
N GLY A 82 6.15 -2.02 -21.41
CA GLY A 82 6.21 -3.34 -21.99
C GLY A 82 7.54 -3.58 -22.74
N PRO A 83 7.85 -4.84 -23.07
CA PRO A 83 9.01 -5.20 -23.87
C PRO A 83 8.87 -4.72 -25.32
N ALA A 84 9.98 -4.35 -25.95
CA ALA A 84 9.93 -3.80 -27.29
C ALA A 84 9.48 -4.81 -28.38
N ALA A 85 9.65 -6.10 -28.11
CA ALA A 85 9.36 -7.15 -29.08
C ALA A 85 7.98 -7.80 -28.89
N TRP A 86 7.32 -7.60 -27.76
CA TRP A 86 6.07 -8.27 -27.43
C TRP A 86 5.00 -7.27 -27.02
N THR A 87 3.74 -7.65 -27.23
CA THR A 87 2.56 -6.93 -26.72
C THR A 87 1.91 -7.69 -25.58
N VAL A 88 1.31 -6.98 -24.64
CA VAL A 88 0.61 -7.62 -23.52
C VAL A 88 -0.74 -8.17 -23.98
N GLU A 89 -1.05 -9.41 -23.57
CA GLU A 89 -2.38 -10.03 -23.71
C GLU A 89 -3.19 -9.71 -22.44
N GLU A 90 -4.19 -8.84 -22.55
CA GLU A 90 -5.00 -8.35 -21.43
C GLU A 90 -6.36 -9.06 -21.29
N THR A 91 -6.61 -10.07 -22.11
CA THR A 91 -7.83 -10.89 -22.03
C THR A 91 -7.53 -12.23 -21.36
N SER A 92 -8.55 -13.06 -21.16
CA SER A 92 -8.37 -14.43 -20.66
C SER A 92 -7.80 -15.40 -21.70
N ALA A 93 -7.55 -14.97 -22.95
CA ALA A 93 -6.94 -15.84 -23.95
C ALA A 93 -5.47 -16.14 -23.61
N ASN A 94 -4.95 -17.28 -24.10
CA ASN A 94 -3.51 -17.55 -24.02
C ASN A 94 -2.73 -16.59 -24.92
N PRO A 95 -1.49 -16.21 -24.55
CA PRO A 95 -0.66 -15.37 -25.39
C PRO A 95 -0.45 -15.95 -26.77
N GLY A 96 -0.65 -15.14 -27.80
CA GLY A 96 -0.36 -15.47 -29.20
C GLY A 96 1.11 -15.34 -29.56
N ALA A 97 1.41 -15.24 -30.87
CA ALA A 97 2.75 -14.97 -31.36
C ALA A 97 3.15 -13.53 -31.00
N GLU A 98 4.34 -13.34 -30.44
CA GLU A 98 4.85 -12.03 -29.96
C GLU A 98 3.93 -11.36 -28.93
N GLU A 99 3.14 -12.15 -28.18
CA GLU A 99 2.31 -11.68 -27.07
C GLU A 99 2.75 -12.33 -25.77
N TYR A 100 2.69 -11.60 -24.68
CA TYR A 100 2.94 -12.10 -23.33
C TYR A 100 1.80 -11.77 -22.40
N LYS A 101 1.71 -12.49 -21.30
CA LYS A 101 0.80 -12.19 -20.21
C LYS A 101 1.57 -12.10 -18.90
N LEU A 102 1.27 -11.12 -18.07
CA LEU A 102 1.82 -11.02 -16.73
C LEU A 102 0.68 -10.99 -15.73
N LEU A 103 0.66 -11.99 -14.86
CA LEU A 103 -0.30 -12.09 -13.76
C LEU A 103 0.40 -11.77 -12.45
N ALA A 104 -0.38 -11.27 -11.50
CA ALA A 104 0.08 -10.98 -10.15
C ALA A 104 -0.92 -11.52 -9.12
N LEU A 105 -0.43 -11.83 -7.92
CA LEU A 105 -1.26 -12.24 -6.81
C LEU A 105 -0.61 -11.84 -5.50
N PHE A 106 -1.38 -11.27 -4.58
CA PHE A 106 -0.94 -11.04 -3.21
C PHE A 106 -1.24 -12.27 -2.35
N ASN A 107 -0.20 -12.94 -1.88
CA ASN A 107 -0.35 -14.17 -1.11
C ASN A 107 0.84 -14.35 -0.15
N SER A 108 0.59 -14.74 1.08
CA SER A 108 1.62 -14.86 2.12
C SER A 108 2.62 -16.01 1.88
N VAL A 109 2.28 -16.93 0.99
CA VAL A 109 3.13 -18.06 0.57
C VAL A 109 3.07 -18.22 -0.95
N ALA A 110 3.99 -18.99 -1.52
CA ALA A 110 3.98 -19.25 -2.97
C ALA A 110 2.61 -19.81 -3.43
N PRO A 111 1.90 -19.11 -4.35
CA PRO A 111 0.50 -19.41 -4.66
C PRO A 111 0.32 -20.62 -5.56
N GLY A 112 1.38 -21.18 -6.15
CA GLY A 112 1.27 -22.25 -7.14
C GLY A 112 0.52 -21.79 -8.41
N ASP A 113 -0.55 -22.49 -8.79
CA ASP A 113 -1.30 -22.27 -10.04
C ASP A 113 -2.71 -21.69 -9.80
N ILE A 114 -2.91 -20.89 -8.73
CA ILE A 114 -4.23 -20.34 -8.38
C ILE A 114 -4.56 -18.99 -9.05
N TYR A 115 -3.76 -18.54 -10.02
CA TYR A 115 -3.98 -17.27 -10.71
C TYR A 115 -5.22 -17.33 -11.62
N VAL A 116 -6.05 -16.29 -11.55
CA VAL A 116 -7.19 -16.09 -12.46
C VAL A 116 -6.70 -15.37 -13.72
N GLY A 117 -6.94 -15.98 -14.88
CA GLY A 117 -6.56 -15.40 -16.19
C GLY A 117 -5.38 -16.10 -16.86
N ASP A 118 -4.84 -17.18 -16.30
CA ASP A 118 -3.84 -18.03 -16.95
C ASP A 118 -4.46 -19.08 -17.88
N ALA A 119 -5.79 -19.33 -17.78
CA ALA A 119 -6.53 -20.19 -18.69
C ALA A 119 -7.66 -19.43 -19.40
N PRO A 120 -8.00 -19.83 -20.63
CA PRO A 120 -9.14 -19.25 -21.36
C PRO A 120 -10.45 -19.35 -20.56
N ALA A 121 -11.20 -18.27 -20.51
CA ALA A 121 -12.49 -18.13 -19.84
C ALA A 121 -12.48 -18.03 -18.29
N GLU A 122 -11.32 -17.88 -17.65
CA GLU A 122 -11.24 -17.69 -16.20
C GLU A 122 -11.46 -16.24 -15.74
N GLY A 123 -11.50 -15.29 -16.64
CA GLY A 123 -11.57 -13.87 -16.32
C GLY A 123 -10.22 -13.15 -16.48
N THR A 124 -10.07 -12.00 -15.88
CA THR A 124 -8.88 -11.16 -16.02
C THR A 124 -8.38 -10.61 -14.68
N ASP A 125 -8.86 -11.17 -13.57
CA ASP A 125 -8.71 -10.54 -12.26
C ASP A 125 -7.23 -10.40 -11.84
N ASP A 126 -6.39 -11.37 -12.16
CA ASP A 126 -4.98 -11.35 -11.82
C ASP A 126 -4.06 -10.87 -12.96
N ILE A 127 -4.60 -10.46 -14.10
CA ILE A 127 -3.81 -9.93 -15.23
C ILE A 127 -3.45 -8.47 -14.96
N ILE A 128 -2.16 -8.14 -15.04
CA ILE A 128 -1.70 -6.76 -14.99
C ILE A 128 -1.83 -6.14 -16.38
N PHE A 129 -2.49 -4.99 -16.47
CA PHE A 129 -2.72 -4.28 -17.73
C PHE A 129 -1.64 -3.22 -17.99
N GLU A 130 -1.32 -3.01 -19.26
CA GLU A 130 -0.59 -1.85 -19.75
C GLU A 130 -1.54 -0.68 -20.01
N SER A 131 -2.75 -1.00 -20.49
CA SER A 131 -3.77 -0.01 -20.89
C SER A 131 -4.31 0.81 -19.73
N ALA A 132 -4.33 0.28 -18.48
CA ALA A 132 -4.87 0.94 -17.31
C ALA A 132 -4.29 0.42 -16.00
N GLN A 133 -4.30 1.26 -14.98
CA GLN A 133 -4.09 0.83 -13.59
C GLN A 133 -5.27 -0.02 -13.12
N LYS A 134 -4.95 -1.06 -12.35
CA LYS A 134 -5.93 -1.97 -11.76
C LYS A 134 -5.80 -1.99 -10.25
N ASN A 135 -6.92 -1.88 -9.54
CA ASN A 135 -6.95 -1.92 -8.08
C ASN A 135 -6.50 -3.28 -7.56
N CYS A 136 -5.77 -3.28 -6.45
CA CYS A 136 -5.40 -4.50 -5.73
C CYS A 136 -6.39 -4.71 -4.58
N ASP A 137 -7.57 -5.21 -4.90
CA ASP A 137 -8.70 -5.36 -3.99
C ASP A 137 -9.11 -6.83 -3.83
N ALA A 138 -10.15 -7.11 -3.08
CA ALA A 138 -10.65 -8.47 -2.83
C ALA A 138 -11.08 -9.25 -4.09
N THR A 139 -11.09 -8.62 -5.27
CA THR A 139 -11.39 -9.24 -6.56
C THR A 139 -10.13 -9.38 -7.41
N ASN A 140 -9.34 -8.31 -7.49
CA ASN A 140 -8.17 -8.25 -8.37
C ASN A 140 -6.89 -8.52 -7.57
N PHE A 141 -6.05 -9.41 -8.07
CA PHE A 141 -4.77 -9.80 -7.49
C PHE A 141 -4.89 -10.34 -6.06
N SER A 142 -6.06 -10.90 -5.69
CA SER A 142 -6.38 -11.32 -4.33
C SER A 142 -6.13 -12.81 -4.13
N GLY A 143 -5.15 -13.13 -3.26
CA GLY A 143 -4.94 -14.45 -2.70
C GLY A 143 -5.46 -14.54 -1.26
N ASP A 144 -4.59 -14.90 -0.33
CA ASP A 144 -4.84 -14.77 1.11
C ASP A 144 -4.51 -13.35 1.65
N GLN A 145 -3.95 -12.50 0.80
CA GLN A 145 -3.71 -11.08 1.00
C GLN A 145 -4.30 -10.30 -0.19
N ASP A 146 -4.53 -9.02 -0.01
CA ASP A 146 -4.84 -8.06 -1.06
C ASP A 146 -4.14 -6.71 -0.79
N GLY A 147 -4.24 -5.79 -1.72
CA GLY A 147 -3.62 -4.46 -1.60
C GLY A 147 -4.57 -3.38 -1.11
N ASP A 148 -5.70 -3.77 -0.51
CA ASP A 148 -6.70 -2.87 0.05
C ASP A 148 -6.47 -2.68 1.56
N ASN A 149 -6.62 -1.44 2.04
CA ASN A 149 -6.51 -1.10 3.46
C ASN A 149 -5.19 -1.54 4.14
N VAL A 150 -4.07 -1.50 3.44
CA VAL A 150 -2.76 -1.85 4.00
C VAL A 150 -2.35 -0.82 5.05
N PRO A 151 -2.17 -1.23 6.32
CA PRO A 151 -1.85 -0.28 7.39
C PRO A 151 -0.44 0.29 7.25
N SER A 152 -0.19 1.47 7.83
CA SER A 152 1.17 2.04 7.90
C SER A 152 2.19 1.03 8.42
N SER A 153 3.31 0.89 7.73
CA SER A 153 4.35 -0.12 7.96
C SER A 153 3.90 -1.57 7.70
N GLY A 154 2.71 -1.78 7.14
CA GLY A 154 2.24 -3.08 6.69
C GLY A 154 2.99 -3.53 5.44
N THR A 155 3.33 -4.82 5.36
CA THR A 155 3.96 -5.45 4.20
C THR A 155 3.10 -6.60 3.74
N ILE A 156 2.91 -6.70 2.43
CA ILE A 156 2.21 -7.80 1.74
C ILE A 156 3.11 -8.35 0.65
N ASN A 157 2.92 -9.62 0.29
CA ASN A 157 3.81 -10.36 -0.61
C ASN A 157 3.19 -10.47 -1.99
N LEU A 158 3.84 -9.89 -2.99
CA LEU A 158 3.42 -9.88 -4.39
C LEU A 158 4.15 -11.01 -5.14
N TRP A 159 3.38 -11.88 -5.78
CA TRP A 159 3.87 -12.95 -6.62
C TRP A 159 3.50 -12.71 -8.07
N PHE A 160 4.39 -13.12 -8.98
CA PHE A 160 4.14 -13.03 -10.41
C PHE A 160 4.03 -14.39 -11.06
N ARG A 161 3.25 -14.45 -12.15
CA ARG A 161 3.22 -15.56 -13.10
C ARG A 161 3.30 -14.99 -14.50
N PHE A 162 4.23 -15.50 -15.27
CA PHE A 162 4.51 -15.06 -16.64
C PHE A 162 4.01 -16.09 -17.64
N GLY A 163 3.16 -15.66 -18.58
CA GLY A 163 2.75 -16.43 -19.75
C GLY A 163 3.59 -16.02 -20.95
N ALA A 164 4.36 -16.98 -21.46
CA ALA A 164 5.25 -16.73 -22.59
C ALA A 164 4.50 -16.69 -23.93
N PRO A 165 5.01 -15.93 -24.92
CA PRO A 165 4.51 -15.97 -26.29
C PRO A 165 4.42 -17.41 -26.84
N SER A 166 3.37 -17.69 -27.63
CA SER A 166 3.26 -18.99 -28.31
C SER A 166 4.39 -19.21 -29.32
N SER A 167 4.94 -18.15 -29.87
CA SER A 167 6.19 -18.10 -30.66
C SER A 167 6.76 -16.71 -30.63
N THR A 168 8.08 -16.57 -30.80
CA THR A 168 8.76 -15.28 -30.83
C THR A 168 9.96 -15.29 -31.77
N THR A 169 10.22 -14.14 -32.38
CA THR A 169 11.46 -13.86 -33.12
C THR A 169 12.50 -13.16 -32.26
N ALA A 170 12.15 -12.72 -31.06
CA ALA A 170 13.06 -12.08 -30.12
C ALA A 170 14.05 -13.12 -29.56
N THR A 171 15.34 -12.86 -29.72
CA THR A 171 16.42 -13.72 -29.21
C THR A 171 17.17 -13.15 -28.03
N ASN A 172 16.84 -11.93 -27.62
CA ASN A 172 17.45 -11.25 -26.49
C ASN A 172 16.46 -11.18 -25.31
N GLN A 173 17.01 -10.97 -24.12
CA GLN A 173 16.22 -10.74 -22.91
C GLN A 173 15.23 -9.59 -23.10
N GLN A 174 14.02 -9.78 -22.68
CA GLN A 174 12.94 -8.78 -22.67
C GLN A 174 12.72 -8.28 -21.25
N SER A 175 12.29 -7.04 -21.11
CA SER A 175 12.05 -6.40 -19.80
C SER A 175 10.65 -5.82 -19.76
N ILE A 176 9.98 -6.01 -18.62
CA ILE A 176 8.67 -5.47 -18.29
C ILE A 176 8.84 -4.61 -17.03
N VAL A 177 8.30 -3.40 -17.05
CA VAL A 177 8.26 -2.56 -15.85
C VAL A 177 6.85 -2.53 -15.31
N VAL A 178 6.69 -3.05 -14.09
CA VAL A 178 5.46 -2.97 -13.31
C VAL A 178 5.59 -1.86 -12.30
N THR A 179 4.61 -0.97 -12.24
CA THR A 179 4.53 0.08 -11.24
C THR A 179 3.47 -0.29 -10.21
N VAL A 180 3.86 -0.26 -8.94
CA VAL A 180 2.96 -0.26 -7.79
C VAL A 180 2.71 1.18 -7.41
N SER A 181 1.45 1.59 -7.31
CA SER A 181 1.06 2.94 -6.91
C SER A 181 0.26 2.87 -5.62
N ALA A 182 0.56 3.74 -4.66
CA ALA A 182 -0.19 3.87 -3.42
C ALA A 182 -1.20 5.01 -3.48
N TYR A 183 -2.34 4.80 -2.88
CA TYR A 183 -3.43 5.75 -2.75
C TYR A 183 -3.95 5.74 -1.32
N LYS A 184 -4.59 6.81 -0.92
CA LYS A 184 -5.29 6.83 0.37
C LYS A 184 -6.45 5.83 0.35
N SER A 185 -6.55 5.02 1.41
CA SER A 185 -7.62 4.05 1.58
C SER A 185 -8.98 4.74 1.70
N THR A 186 -9.72 5.10 0.85
CA THR A 186 -11.08 5.69 0.75
C THR A 186 -11.29 6.39 -0.60
N GLU A 187 -10.34 6.24 -1.53
CA GLU A 187 -10.36 6.92 -2.83
C GLU A 187 -10.69 5.96 -3.99
N PHE A 188 -11.22 4.77 -3.66
CA PHE A 188 -11.75 3.81 -4.65
C PHE A 188 -13.26 3.95 -4.83
#